data_c27e1a249a06198353258b1a90fb6cfa
#
_entry.id   c27e1a249a06198353258b1a90fb6cfa
#
_cell.length_a   1.000
_cell.length_b   1.000
_cell.length_c   1.000
_cell.angle_alpha   90.00
_cell.angle_beta   90.00
_cell.angle_gamma   90.00
#
_symmetry.space_group_name_H-M   'P 1'
#
loop_
_entity.id
_entity.type
_entity.pdbx_description
1 polymer ?
#
loop_
_entity_poly.entity_id
_entity_poly.type
_entity_poly.pdbx_seq_one_letter_code
_entity_poly.pdbx_strand_id
1 'polypeptide(L)'
;MNAKIDLSQTYLKTKRLILRPWQEDDVEDFYEYARVEGVGEMAGWSHHKNIEESQMILKTFIEERKTLAIVYQENNKVIGSIGLEYCRDDLDSSFDNLKGREIGYVLNKDYWGKGIMSEAVACVIDYCFKELQFDFLCCGYFLENSRSKRVNEKMGFTFYKNVIHRTRYGVDKKTVLNVLYNNSE
;
A
#
# COMPACT_ATOMS: atom_id res chain seq x y z
N MET A 1 -3.48 -15.40 11.00
CA MET A 1 -2.63 -14.25 10.60
C MET A 1 -3.27 -13.49 9.44
N ASN A 2 -3.27 -13.98 8.22
CA ASN A 2 -3.79 -13.27 7.05
C ASN A 2 -5.33 -13.23 6.98
N ALA A 3 -5.95 -12.18 7.50
CA ALA A 3 -7.40 -12.00 7.50
C ALA A 3 -7.97 -12.00 6.07
N LYS A 4 -9.16 -12.58 5.89
CA LYS A 4 -9.89 -12.46 4.61
C LYS A 4 -10.38 -11.02 4.45
N ILE A 5 -10.23 -10.47 3.25
CA ILE A 5 -10.70 -9.13 2.90
C ILE A 5 -11.36 -9.15 1.52
N ASP A 6 -12.27 -8.22 1.31
CA ASP A 6 -12.81 -7.85 0.01
C ASP A 6 -13.07 -6.34 0.03
N LEU A 7 -12.28 -5.58 -0.70
CA LEU A 7 -12.36 -4.13 -0.77
C LEU A 7 -13.22 -3.63 -1.95
N SER A 8 -13.92 -4.52 -2.66
CA SER A 8 -14.69 -4.19 -3.88
C SER A 8 -15.86 -3.21 -3.64
N GLN A 9 -16.26 -3.01 -2.38
CA GLN A 9 -17.32 -2.06 -2.00
C GLN A 9 -16.81 -0.98 -1.04
N THR A 10 -15.47 -0.85 -0.89
CA THR A 10 -14.87 0.05 0.09
C THR A 10 -14.67 1.44 -0.51
N TYR A 11 -15.29 2.44 0.11
CA TYR A 11 -15.14 3.86 -0.21
C TYR A 11 -14.77 4.62 1.06
N LEU A 12 -13.54 5.15 1.10
CA LEU A 12 -13.05 5.93 2.22
C LEU A 12 -12.77 7.35 1.74
N LYS A 13 -13.21 8.34 2.50
CA LYS A 13 -13.03 9.76 2.17
C LYS A 13 -12.20 10.45 3.25
N THR A 14 -11.22 11.22 2.81
CA THR A 14 -10.41 12.08 3.67
C THR A 14 -10.61 13.55 3.26
N LYS A 15 -9.79 14.46 3.80
CA LYS A 15 -9.84 15.88 3.42
C LYS A 15 -9.55 16.10 1.92
N ARG A 16 -8.57 15.36 1.36
CA ARG A 16 -8.06 15.56 -0.01
C ARG A 16 -8.28 14.36 -0.92
N LEU A 17 -8.60 13.18 -0.36
CA LEU A 17 -8.55 11.92 -1.08
C LEU A 17 -9.88 11.18 -1.04
N ILE A 18 -10.12 10.38 -2.08
CA ILE A 18 -11.07 9.28 -2.09
C ILE A 18 -10.26 8.01 -2.33
N LEU A 19 -10.38 7.03 -1.43
CA LEU A 19 -9.83 5.70 -1.61
C LEU A 19 -10.98 4.79 -2.02
N ARG A 20 -10.91 4.21 -3.21
CA ARG A 20 -12.00 3.42 -3.80
C ARG A 20 -11.47 2.21 -4.57
N PRO A 21 -12.34 1.23 -4.88
CA PRO A 21 -11.97 0.17 -5.80
C PRO A 21 -11.48 0.73 -7.14
N TRP A 22 -10.55 0.01 -7.76
CA TRP A 22 -10.07 0.30 -9.10
C TRP A 22 -11.18 0.10 -10.13
N GLN A 23 -11.17 0.91 -11.18
CA GLN A 23 -12.07 0.85 -12.34
C GLN A 23 -11.24 0.68 -13.62
N GLU A 24 -11.82 0.07 -14.65
CA GLU A 24 -11.11 -0.14 -15.92
C GLU A 24 -10.63 1.18 -16.55
N ASP A 25 -11.42 2.23 -16.41
CA ASP A 25 -11.12 3.58 -16.92
C ASP A 25 -9.96 4.29 -16.19
N ASP A 26 -9.46 3.74 -15.09
CA ASP A 26 -8.31 4.30 -14.35
C ASP A 26 -6.95 4.03 -15.02
N VAL A 27 -6.92 3.27 -16.10
CA VAL A 27 -5.68 2.78 -16.74
C VAL A 27 -4.74 3.90 -17.16
N GLU A 28 -5.25 5.00 -17.69
CA GLU A 28 -4.44 6.13 -18.15
C GLU A 28 -3.72 6.81 -16.98
N ASP A 29 -4.46 7.12 -15.91
CA ASP A 29 -3.90 7.71 -14.69
C ASP A 29 -2.90 6.75 -14.03
N PHE A 30 -3.20 5.44 -14.02
CA PHE A 30 -2.29 4.43 -13.51
C PHE A 30 -1.00 4.40 -14.31
N TYR A 31 -1.06 4.33 -15.63
CA TYR A 31 0.12 4.33 -16.49
C TYR A 31 0.92 5.62 -16.35
N GLU A 32 0.26 6.78 -16.19
CA GLU A 32 0.93 8.07 -16.03
C GLU A 32 2.02 8.02 -14.95
N TYR A 33 1.71 7.45 -13.76
CA TYR A 33 2.70 7.37 -12.70
C TYR A 33 3.51 6.06 -12.70
N ALA A 34 2.93 4.96 -13.17
CA ALA A 34 3.59 3.66 -13.14
C ALA A 34 4.76 3.55 -14.13
N ARG A 35 4.75 4.34 -15.21
CA ARG A 35 5.85 4.43 -16.18
C ARG A 35 7.05 5.27 -15.69
N VAL A 36 6.90 5.99 -14.58
CA VAL A 36 7.94 6.88 -14.07
C VAL A 36 8.98 6.09 -13.30
N GLU A 37 10.23 6.11 -13.78
CA GLU A 37 11.35 5.45 -13.11
C GLU A 37 11.51 5.96 -11.66
N GLY A 38 11.74 5.02 -10.74
CA GLY A 38 11.89 5.28 -9.31
C GLY A 38 10.56 5.28 -8.53
N VAL A 39 9.40 5.19 -9.20
CA VAL A 39 8.10 5.04 -8.54
C VAL A 39 7.88 3.58 -8.16
N GLY A 40 7.85 2.68 -9.13
CA GLY A 40 7.66 1.25 -8.93
C GLY A 40 8.80 0.57 -8.19
N GLU A 41 10.02 0.97 -8.49
CA GLU A 41 11.24 0.39 -7.91
C GLU A 41 11.27 0.56 -6.39
N MET A 42 10.72 1.65 -5.87
CA MET A 42 10.58 1.89 -4.42
C MET A 42 9.46 1.06 -3.76
N ALA A 43 8.62 0.41 -4.56
CA ALA A 43 7.57 -0.51 -4.13
C ALA A 43 7.84 -1.98 -4.55
N GLY A 44 9.02 -2.26 -5.14
CA GLY A 44 9.47 -3.62 -5.47
C GLY A 44 9.07 -4.13 -6.86
N TRP A 45 8.62 -3.24 -7.77
CA TRP A 45 8.30 -3.57 -9.17
C TRP A 45 8.96 -2.55 -10.12
N SER A 46 9.23 -2.95 -11.36
CA SER A 46 9.80 -2.07 -12.38
C SER A 46 8.74 -1.11 -12.92
N HIS A 47 9.15 0.09 -13.30
CA HIS A 47 8.25 0.99 -14.04
C HIS A 47 7.68 0.31 -15.29
N HIS A 48 6.42 0.62 -15.61
CA HIS A 48 5.71 0.00 -16.72
C HIS A 48 6.23 0.51 -18.07
N LYS A 49 6.44 -0.42 -19.00
CA LYS A 49 6.99 -0.13 -20.32
C LYS A 49 5.96 0.45 -21.29
N ASN A 50 4.72 0.06 -21.13
CA ASN A 50 3.60 0.46 -21.99
C ASN A 50 2.28 0.40 -21.20
N ILE A 51 1.21 0.88 -21.81
CA ILE A 51 -0.12 0.93 -21.19
C ILE A 51 -0.76 -0.44 -21.04
N GLU A 52 -0.42 -1.39 -21.92
CA GLU A 52 -0.92 -2.77 -21.87
C GLU A 52 -0.44 -3.48 -20.61
N GLU A 53 0.80 -3.21 -20.17
CA GLU A 53 1.30 -3.70 -18.89
C GLU A 53 0.49 -3.15 -17.71
N SER A 54 0.19 -1.84 -17.73
CA SER A 54 -0.69 -1.21 -16.73
C SER A 54 -2.07 -1.84 -16.74
N GLN A 55 -2.64 -2.10 -17.91
CA GLN A 55 -3.96 -2.70 -18.05
C GLN A 55 -4.02 -4.12 -17.46
N MET A 56 -2.99 -4.93 -17.68
CA MET A 56 -2.90 -6.27 -17.08
C MET A 56 -2.83 -6.21 -15.54
N ILE A 57 -2.03 -5.31 -15.00
CA ILE A 57 -1.89 -5.13 -13.54
C ILE A 57 -3.18 -4.58 -12.95
N LEU A 58 -3.81 -3.59 -13.60
CA LEU A 58 -5.10 -3.03 -13.19
C LEU A 58 -6.18 -4.12 -13.09
N LYS A 59 -6.27 -5.00 -14.09
CA LYS A 59 -7.18 -6.14 -14.06
C LYS A 59 -6.94 -7.03 -12.83
N THR A 60 -5.68 -7.30 -12.50
CA THR A 60 -5.31 -8.04 -11.28
C THR A 60 -5.81 -7.32 -10.02
N PHE A 61 -5.67 -6.00 -9.92
CA PHE A 61 -6.18 -5.23 -8.77
C PHE A 61 -7.71 -5.35 -8.62
N ILE A 62 -8.44 -5.29 -9.75
CA ILE A 62 -9.90 -5.44 -9.77
C ILE A 62 -10.32 -6.86 -9.35
N GLU A 63 -9.62 -7.89 -9.83
CA GLU A 63 -9.92 -9.29 -9.53
C GLU A 63 -9.57 -9.68 -8.09
N GLU A 64 -8.41 -9.26 -7.59
CA GLU A 64 -7.92 -9.60 -6.24
C GLU A 64 -8.63 -8.83 -5.11
N ARG A 65 -9.24 -7.67 -5.40
CA ARG A 65 -10.06 -6.87 -4.47
C ARG A 65 -9.37 -6.54 -3.14
N LYS A 66 -8.05 -6.37 -3.16
CA LYS A 66 -7.24 -6.06 -1.97
C LYS A 66 -6.51 -4.72 -2.04
N THR A 67 -6.66 -4.01 -3.17
CA THR A 67 -5.96 -2.75 -3.44
C THR A 67 -6.96 -1.66 -3.84
N LEU A 68 -6.85 -0.48 -3.23
CA LEU A 68 -7.65 0.70 -3.55
C LEU A 68 -6.85 1.69 -4.40
N ALA A 69 -7.52 2.34 -5.33
CA ALA A 69 -7.02 3.53 -6.01
C ALA A 69 -7.07 4.73 -5.06
N ILE A 70 -6.04 5.58 -5.09
CA ILE A 70 -6.00 6.86 -4.37
C ILE A 70 -6.36 7.95 -5.37
N VAL A 71 -7.56 8.51 -5.24
CA VAL A 71 -8.06 9.60 -6.08
C VAL A 71 -7.84 10.94 -5.37
N TYR A 72 -7.23 11.89 -6.05
CA TYR A 72 -7.05 13.25 -5.56
C TYR A 72 -8.28 14.09 -5.90
N GLN A 73 -9.00 14.58 -4.88
CA GLN A 73 -10.33 15.21 -5.06
C GLN A 73 -10.29 16.50 -5.89
N GLU A 74 -9.18 17.23 -5.87
CA GLU A 74 -9.06 18.52 -6.56
C GLU A 74 -9.16 18.39 -8.08
N ASN A 75 -8.62 17.32 -8.65
CA ASN A 75 -8.59 17.10 -10.11
C ASN A 75 -9.20 15.77 -10.55
N ASN A 76 -9.72 15.00 -9.62
CA ASN A 76 -10.33 13.68 -9.83
C ASN A 76 -9.41 12.64 -10.49
N LYS A 77 -8.08 12.80 -10.39
CA LYS A 77 -7.09 11.85 -10.92
C LYS A 77 -6.77 10.75 -9.93
N VAL A 78 -6.55 9.54 -10.43
CA VAL A 78 -5.90 8.49 -9.65
C VAL A 78 -4.40 8.77 -9.58
N ILE A 79 -3.89 9.01 -8.39
CA ILE A 79 -2.51 9.44 -8.15
C ILE A 79 -1.65 8.38 -7.43
N GLY A 80 -2.20 7.22 -7.14
CA GLY A 80 -1.50 6.16 -6.44
C GLY A 80 -2.40 5.00 -6.08
N SER A 81 -1.84 4.06 -5.35
CA SER A 81 -2.55 2.90 -4.82
C SER A 81 -2.17 2.59 -3.38
N ILE A 82 -3.07 1.96 -2.66
CA ILE A 82 -2.84 1.42 -1.32
C ILE A 82 -3.52 0.06 -1.21
N GLY A 83 -2.78 -0.97 -0.78
CA GLY A 83 -3.25 -2.34 -0.70
C GLY A 83 -3.07 -2.95 0.68
N LEU A 84 -3.84 -3.99 0.94
CA LEU A 84 -3.74 -4.85 2.11
C LEU A 84 -3.21 -6.22 1.66
N GLU A 85 -1.90 -6.32 1.54
CA GLU A 85 -1.21 -7.51 1.05
C GLU A 85 -1.15 -8.60 2.14
N TYR A 86 -0.81 -9.83 1.73
CA TYR A 86 -0.51 -10.88 2.69
C TYR A 86 0.73 -10.53 3.51
N CYS A 87 0.65 -10.77 4.82
CA CYS A 87 1.84 -10.76 5.66
C CYS A 87 2.81 -11.84 5.20
N ARG A 88 4.09 -11.62 5.44
CA ARG A 88 5.14 -12.60 5.17
C ARG A 88 4.93 -13.88 5.97
N ASP A 89 5.28 -15.01 5.38
CA ASP A 89 5.16 -16.32 6.02
C ASP A 89 6.19 -16.55 7.15
N ASP A 90 7.22 -15.69 7.24
CA ASP A 90 8.30 -15.78 8.22
C ASP A 90 8.09 -14.88 9.46
N LEU A 91 6.86 -14.40 9.71
CA LEU A 91 6.52 -13.83 11.01
C LEU A 91 6.56 -14.91 12.09
N ASP A 92 6.88 -14.53 13.33
CA ASP A 92 6.91 -15.50 14.42
C ASP A 92 5.51 -15.97 14.84
N SER A 93 5.46 -17.05 15.62
CA SER A 93 4.20 -17.69 16.00
C SER A 93 3.28 -16.85 16.88
N SER A 94 3.75 -15.73 17.42
CA SER A 94 2.90 -14.80 18.19
C SER A 94 1.79 -14.17 17.33
N PHE A 95 1.98 -14.17 16.00
CA PHE A 95 0.98 -13.64 15.04
C PHE A 95 -0.06 -14.68 14.59
N ASP A 96 0.12 -15.98 14.87
CA ASP A 96 -0.70 -17.04 14.27
C ASP A 96 -2.20 -16.90 14.57
N ASN A 97 -2.55 -16.45 15.77
CA ASN A 97 -3.93 -16.26 16.20
C ASN A 97 -4.45 -14.83 16.02
N LEU A 98 -3.64 -13.92 15.50
CA LEU A 98 -4.00 -12.53 15.26
C LEU A 98 -4.48 -12.33 13.83
N LYS A 99 -5.40 -11.37 13.64
CA LYS A 99 -5.89 -10.93 12.33
C LYS A 99 -5.09 -9.72 11.88
N GLY A 100 -4.44 -9.81 10.74
CA GLY A 100 -3.69 -8.68 10.20
C GLY A 100 -3.38 -8.81 8.72
N ARG A 101 -2.80 -7.76 8.17
CA ARG A 101 -2.34 -7.62 6.79
C ARG A 101 -1.11 -6.71 6.72
N GLU A 102 -0.41 -6.76 5.60
CA GLU A 102 0.67 -5.81 5.30
C GLU A 102 0.14 -4.67 4.43
N ILE A 103 0.35 -3.42 4.85
CA ILE A 103 0.02 -2.24 4.04
C ILE A 103 1.14 -2.02 3.03
N GLY A 104 0.79 -2.05 1.74
CA GLY A 104 1.64 -1.64 0.63
C GLY A 104 1.07 -0.42 -0.08
N TYR A 105 1.92 0.50 -0.53
CA TYR A 105 1.46 1.70 -1.22
C TYR A 105 2.46 2.23 -2.23
N VAL A 106 1.96 2.98 -3.19
CA VAL A 106 2.73 3.75 -4.16
C VAL A 106 2.02 5.07 -4.46
N LEU A 107 2.78 6.11 -4.78
CA LEU A 107 2.25 7.44 -5.08
C LEU A 107 2.98 8.02 -6.28
N ASN A 108 2.23 8.67 -7.16
CA ASN A 108 2.75 9.49 -8.25
C ASN A 108 3.77 10.52 -7.70
N LYS A 109 4.91 10.60 -8.37
CA LYS A 109 6.07 11.41 -7.97
C LYS A 109 5.74 12.89 -7.76
N ASP A 110 4.81 13.43 -8.55
CA ASP A 110 4.39 14.84 -8.46
C ASP A 110 3.64 15.18 -7.17
N TYR A 111 3.19 14.16 -6.44
CA TYR A 111 2.49 14.30 -5.16
C TYR A 111 3.37 13.97 -3.94
N TRP A 112 4.66 13.67 -4.14
CA TRP A 112 5.57 13.39 -3.04
C TRP A 112 5.82 14.62 -2.16
N GLY A 113 6.12 14.40 -0.89
CA GLY A 113 6.45 15.47 0.07
C GLY A 113 5.27 16.30 0.57
N LYS A 114 4.04 16.06 0.08
CA LYS A 114 2.83 16.84 0.39
C LYS A 114 1.96 16.22 1.50
N GLY A 115 2.43 15.15 2.16
CA GLY A 115 1.69 14.45 3.22
C GLY A 115 0.51 13.60 2.72
N ILE A 116 0.35 13.44 1.41
CA ILE A 116 -0.75 12.70 0.76
C ILE A 116 -0.75 11.23 1.21
N MET A 117 0.39 10.54 1.12
CA MET A 117 0.45 9.13 1.51
C MET A 117 0.21 8.93 3.01
N SER A 118 0.68 9.84 3.86
CA SER A 118 0.38 9.77 5.30
C SER A 118 -1.12 9.90 5.58
N GLU A 119 -1.84 10.73 4.83
CA GLU A 119 -3.28 10.89 4.93
C GLU A 119 -4.02 9.62 4.49
N ALA A 120 -3.60 9.00 3.37
CA ALA A 120 -4.16 7.75 2.89
C ALA A 120 -3.93 6.59 3.87
N VAL A 121 -2.69 6.42 4.34
CA VAL A 121 -2.33 5.34 5.29
C VAL A 121 -3.08 5.49 6.61
N ALA A 122 -3.19 6.70 7.17
CA ALA A 122 -3.96 6.94 8.40
C ALA A 122 -5.43 6.51 8.24
N CYS A 123 -6.05 6.85 7.12
CA CYS A 123 -7.43 6.46 6.82
C CYS A 123 -7.60 4.94 6.72
N VAL A 124 -6.65 4.25 6.07
CA VAL A 124 -6.70 2.78 5.94
C VAL A 124 -6.42 2.09 7.28
N ILE A 125 -5.51 2.60 8.13
CA ILE A 125 -5.29 2.10 9.49
C ILE A 125 -6.60 2.17 10.29
N ASP A 126 -7.25 3.32 10.30
CA ASP A 126 -8.53 3.52 10.99
C ASP A 126 -9.59 2.51 10.50
N TYR A 127 -9.72 2.32 9.19
CA TYR A 127 -10.62 1.35 8.59
C TYR A 127 -10.30 -0.09 9.02
N CYS A 128 -9.03 -0.47 8.96
CA CYS A 128 -8.60 -1.82 9.36
C CYS A 128 -8.89 -2.12 10.83
N PHE A 129 -8.65 -1.17 11.72
CA PHE A 129 -8.83 -1.39 13.15
C PHE A 129 -10.29 -1.27 13.59
N LYS A 130 -11.03 -0.28 13.07
CA LYS A 130 -12.41 -0.01 13.50
C LYS A 130 -13.44 -0.88 12.79
N GLU A 131 -13.31 -1.05 11.46
CA GLU A 131 -14.31 -1.75 10.65
C GLU A 131 -13.94 -3.22 10.41
N LEU A 132 -12.67 -3.50 10.04
CA LEU A 132 -12.24 -4.88 9.78
C LEU A 132 -11.80 -5.62 11.05
N GLN A 133 -11.69 -4.93 12.18
CA GLN A 133 -11.31 -5.50 13.49
C GLN A 133 -10.00 -6.29 13.42
N PHE A 134 -8.98 -5.69 12.78
CA PHE A 134 -7.64 -6.25 12.75
C PHE A 134 -6.94 -6.03 14.10
N ASP A 135 -6.11 -6.99 14.49
CA ASP A 135 -5.29 -6.93 15.70
C ASP A 135 -3.96 -6.21 15.43
N PHE A 136 -3.47 -6.29 14.20
CA PHE A 136 -2.22 -5.64 13.79
C PHE A 136 -2.17 -5.33 12.30
N LEU A 137 -1.21 -4.47 11.93
CA LEU A 137 -0.81 -4.19 10.55
C LEU A 137 0.72 -4.24 10.46
N CYS A 138 1.23 -4.84 9.38
CA CYS A 138 2.62 -4.72 8.99
C CYS A 138 2.80 -3.62 7.95
N CYS A 139 3.99 -3.02 7.89
CA CYS A 139 4.39 -2.15 6.80
C CYS A 139 5.91 -2.22 6.63
N GLY A 140 6.35 -2.61 5.42
CA GLY A 140 7.76 -2.69 5.07
C GLY A 140 8.23 -1.48 4.27
N TYR A 141 9.53 -1.16 4.37
CA TYR A 141 10.17 -0.20 3.48
C TYR A 141 11.63 -0.59 3.20
N PHE A 142 12.10 -0.33 1.98
CA PHE A 142 13.51 -0.50 1.62
C PHE A 142 14.36 0.51 2.37
N LEU A 143 15.55 0.10 2.84
CA LEU A 143 16.44 0.95 3.64
C LEU A 143 16.71 2.32 3.01
N GLU A 144 16.83 2.36 1.69
CA GLU A 144 17.04 3.60 0.93
C GLU A 144 15.78 4.46 0.76
N ASN A 145 14.57 3.92 1.06
CA ASN A 145 13.31 4.64 0.91
C ASN A 145 12.96 5.48 2.13
N SER A 146 13.66 6.61 2.30
CA SER A 146 13.44 7.54 3.43
C SER A 146 12.03 8.11 3.49
N ARG A 147 11.31 8.20 2.36
CA ARG A 147 9.92 8.68 2.33
C ARG A 147 8.97 7.68 2.99
N SER A 148 9.08 6.40 2.62
CA SER A 148 8.26 5.35 3.24
C SER A 148 8.61 5.18 4.73
N LYS A 149 9.90 5.28 5.10
CA LYS A 149 10.33 5.32 6.51
C LYS A 149 9.57 6.40 7.30
N ARG A 150 9.52 7.64 6.78
CA ARG A 150 8.80 8.75 7.44
C ARG A 150 7.29 8.51 7.58
N VAL A 151 6.66 7.86 6.59
CA VAL A 151 5.25 7.48 6.70
C VAL A 151 5.06 6.47 7.84
N ASN A 152 5.90 5.43 7.91
CA ASN A 152 5.87 4.43 8.98
C ASN A 152 6.02 5.08 10.37
N GLU A 153 7.05 5.92 10.55
CA GLU A 153 7.30 6.63 11.80
C GLU A 153 6.11 7.53 12.21
N LYS A 154 5.57 8.29 11.26
CA LYS A 154 4.43 9.19 11.50
C LYS A 154 3.15 8.45 11.87
N MET A 155 2.96 7.24 11.36
CA MET A 155 1.79 6.39 11.66
C MET A 155 1.96 5.55 12.93
N GLY A 156 3.11 5.63 13.60
CA GLY A 156 3.36 4.91 14.84
C GLY A 156 3.76 3.45 14.67
N PHE A 157 4.12 3.04 13.45
CA PHE A 157 4.68 1.71 13.25
C PHE A 157 6.01 1.56 13.98
N THR A 158 6.19 0.46 14.70
CA THR A 158 7.40 0.14 15.46
C THR A 158 8.23 -0.93 14.76
N PHE A 159 9.54 -0.85 14.89
CA PHE A 159 10.48 -1.82 14.31
C PHE A 159 10.17 -3.23 14.79
N TYR A 160 10.07 -4.16 13.85
CA TYR A 160 9.94 -5.58 14.15
C TYR A 160 11.22 -6.34 13.78
N LYS A 161 11.61 -6.35 12.50
CA LYS A 161 12.84 -7.01 12.04
C LYS A 161 13.37 -6.47 10.71
N ASN A 162 14.63 -6.78 10.43
CA ASN A 162 15.19 -6.62 9.09
C ASN A 162 14.98 -7.89 8.26
N VAL A 163 14.62 -7.73 7.01
CA VAL A 163 14.39 -8.82 6.07
C VAL A 163 15.02 -8.52 4.72
N ILE A 164 15.23 -9.54 3.92
CA ILE A 164 15.54 -9.38 2.51
C ILE A 164 14.23 -9.57 1.72
N HIS A 165 13.92 -8.59 0.88
CA HIS A 165 12.79 -8.65 -0.04
C HIS A 165 13.29 -8.89 -1.46
N ARG A 166 12.84 -9.99 -2.07
CA ARG A 166 13.09 -10.25 -3.49
C ARG A 166 12.08 -9.47 -4.32
N THR A 167 12.56 -8.45 -5.04
CA THR A 167 11.72 -7.62 -5.90
C THR A 167 11.19 -8.41 -7.11
N ARG A 168 10.11 -7.94 -7.73
CA ARG A 168 9.55 -8.55 -8.94
C ARG A 168 10.52 -8.50 -10.14
N TYR A 169 11.47 -7.58 -10.14
CA TYR A 169 12.54 -7.48 -11.14
C TYR A 169 13.84 -8.22 -10.76
N GLY A 170 13.77 -9.08 -9.74
CA GLY A 170 14.84 -10.03 -9.43
C GLY A 170 16.02 -9.48 -8.62
N VAL A 171 15.87 -8.35 -7.96
CA VAL A 171 16.90 -7.76 -7.07
C VAL A 171 16.51 -7.96 -5.62
N ASP A 172 17.47 -8.32 -4.77
CA ASP A 172 17.30 -8.43 -3.34
C ASP A 172 17.51 -7.08 -2.66
N LYS A 173 16.51 -6.62 -1.92
CA LYS A 173 16.51 -5.34 -1.21
C LYS A 173 16.47 -5.55 0.30
N LYS A 174 17.37 -4.87 1.02
CA LYS A 174 17.31 -4.78 2.48
C LYS A 174 16.08 -3.98 2.87
N THR A 175 15.23 -4.59 3.66
CA THR A 175 13.92 -4.05 4.03
C THR A 175 13.77 -4.04 5.54
N VAL A 176 13.27 -2.95 6.08
CA VAL A 176 12.82 -2.87 7.47
C VAL A 176 11.34 -3.23 7.49
N LEU A 177 10.98 -4.22 8.27
CA LEU A 177 9.59 -4.58 8.54
C LEU A 177 9.17 -4.00 9.89
N ASN A 178 8.09 -3.25 9.88
CA ASN A 178 7.50 -2.64 11.06
C ASN A 178 6.12 -3.22 11.33
N VAL A 179 5.66 -3.10 12.58
CA VAL A 179 4.33 -3.54 13.03
C VAL A 179 3.64 -2.42 13.80
N LEU A 180 2.34 -2.31 13.60
CA LEU A 180 1.43 -1.48 14.37
C LEU A 180 0.32 -2.37 14.95
N TYR A 181 0.19 -2.39 16.26
CA TYR A 181 -0.89 -3.12 16.94
C TYR A 181 -2.11 -2.23 17.16
N ASN A 182 -3.28 -2.85 17.10
CA ASN A 182 -4.52 -2.23 17.51
C ASN A 182 -4.57 -2.18 19.05
N ASN A 183 -4.31 -1.01 19.61
CA ASN A 183 -4.34 -0.77 21.05
C ASN A 183 -5.72 -0.26 21.53
N SER A 184 -6.77 -0.45 20.73
CA SER A 184 -8.12 -0.11 21.15
C SER A 184 -8.59 -1.09 22.21
N GLU A 185 -8.65 -0.63 23.48
CA GLU A 185 -9.37 -1.31 24.57
C GLU A 185 -10.88 -1.22 24.35
#